data_dde95ffdd446a511abb82ee537a2e431
#
_entry.id   dde95ffdd446a511abb82ee537a2e431
#
_cell.length_a   1.000
_cell.length_b   1.000
_cell.length_c   1.000
_cell.angle_alpha   90.00
_cell.angle_beta   90.00
_cell.angle_gamma   90.00
#
_symmetry.space_group_name_H-M   'P 1'
#
loop_
_entity.id
_entity.type
_entity.pdbx_description
1 polymer ?
#
loop_
_entity_poly.entity_id
_entity_poly.type
_entity_poly.pdbx_seq_one_letter_code
_entity_poly.pdbx_strand_id
1 'polypeptide(L)'
;MCEVSWCDIETKFYNKSQRYKFCPKHNEYKKWVRNAHSRPWLMYKLEKILDGKGSICERCGDDLCKRFPDRTLRDIIQGMDVDHINPETKGILEGEQPSNYQLICKYCHLFKSIDEGDFINKKHRHA
;
A
#
# COMPACT_ATOMS: atom_id res chain seq x y z
N MET A 1 2.22 -2.57 -22.09
CA MET A 1 2.58 -2.93 -20.72
C MET A 1 1.42 -2.71 -19.76
N CYS A 2 1.44 -3.39 -18.64
CA CYS A 2 0.45 -3.20 -17.58
C CYS A 2 0.43 -1.74 -17.11
N GLU A 3 -0.76 -1.18 -16.87
CA GLU A 3 -0.89 0.22 -16.44
C GLU A 3 -0.53 0.47 -14.97
N VAL A 4 -0.30 -0.57 -14.18
CA VAL A 4 0.24 -0.40 -12.83
C VAL A 4 1.69 0.11 -12.95
N SER A 5 1.98 1.25 -12.36
CA SER A 5 3.21 2.02 -12.64
C SER A 5 4.52 1.26 -12.43
N TRP A 6 4.58 0.35 -11.47
CA TRP A 6 5.78 -0.46 -11.21
C TRP A 6 5.71 -1.88 -11.77
N CYS A 7 4.68 -2.19 -12.55
CA CYS A 7 4.54 -3.48 -13.20
C CYS A 7 5.04 -3.36 -14.64
N ASP A 8 6.07 -4.13 -14.98
CA ASP A 8 6.68 -4.13 -16.31
C ASP A 8 6.25 -5.32 -17.17
N ILE A 9 5.25 -6.08 -16.71
CA ILE A 9 4.76 -7.24 -17.43
C ILE A 9 3.94 -6.79 -18.65
N GLU A 10 4.26 -7.36 -19.81
CA GLU A 10 3.49 -7.11 -21.03
C GLU A 10 2.08 -7.68 -20.91
N THR A 11 1.12 -6.92 -21.41
CA THR A 11 -0.27 -7.36 -21.45
C THR A 11 -0.55 -8.16 -22.69
N LYS A 12 -1.54 -9.07 -22.62
CA LYS A 12 -1.97 -9.87 -23.75
C LYS A 12 -2.91 -9.09 -24.65
N PHE A 13 -2.95 -9.46 -25.91
CA PHE A 13 -3.99 -9.00 -26.82
C PHE A 13 -5.30 -9.73 -26.54
N TYR A 14 -6.43 -9.01 -26.56
CA TYR A 14 -7.76 -9.61 -26.58
C TYR A 14 -8.38 -9.59 -27.97
N ASN A 15 -7.81 -8.78 -28.88
CA ASN A 15 -8.09 -8.81 -30.33
C ASN A 15 -6.85 -8.38 -31.11
N LYS A 16 -6.97 -8.26 -32.45
CA LYS A 16 -5.82 -7.98 -33.33
C LYS A 16 -5.12 -6.65 -33.07
N SER A 17 -5.81 -5.66 -32.51
CA SER A 17 -5.30 -4.30 -32.39
C SER A 17 -5.24 -3.78 -30.95
N GLN A 18 -5.87 -4.47 -30.00
CA GLN A 18 -6.03 -3.98 -28.64
C GLN A 18 -5.48 -4.95 -27.61
N ARG A 19 -4.72 -4.41 -26.64
CA ARG A 19 -4.20 -5.15 -25.51
C ARG A 19 -5.04 -4.90 -24.27
N TYR A 20 -5.04 -5.84 -23.35
CA TYR A 20 -5.53 -5.58 -21.99
C TYR A 20 -4.70 -4.47 -21.35
N LYS A 21 -5.33 -3.64 -20.53
CA LYS A 21 -4.66 -2.57 -19.79
C LYS A 21 -3.78 -3.11 -18.65
N PHE A 22 -4.14 -4.26 -18.11
CA PHE A 22 -3.45 -4.87 -16.98
C PHE A 22 -2.95 -6.26 -17.35
N CYS A 23 -1.81 -6.65 -16.77
CA CYS A 23 -1.29 -8.00 -16.90
C CYS A 23 -2.27 -9.03 -16.29
N PRO A 24 -2.12 -10.35 -16.54
CA PRO A 24 -3.05 -11.35 -16.02
C PRO A 24 -3.30 -11.26 -14.52
N LYS A 25 -2.26 -10.99 -13.72
CA LYS A 25 -2.39 -10.84 -12.27
C LYS A 25 -3.29 -9.66 -11.91
N HIS A 26 -3.02 -8.48 -12.47
CA HIS A 26 -3.78 -7.27 -12.16
C HIS A 26 -5.14 -7.26 -12.83
N ASN A 27 -5.28 -7.90 -13.99
CA ASN A 27 -6.56 -8.00 -14.68
C ASN A 27 -7.56 -8.90 -13.95
N GLU A 28 -7.11 -9.90 -13.20
CA GLU A 28 -7.96 -10.75 -12.38
C GLU A 28 -8.75 -9.93 -11.35
N TYR A 29 -8.15 -8.86 -10.84
CA TYR A 29 -8.76 -7.95 -9.86
C TYR A 29 -9.01 -6.57 -10.45
N LYS A 30 -9.28 -6.48 -11.75
CA LYS A 30 -9.32 -5.21 -12.50
C LYS A 30 -10.22 -4.13 -11.90
N LYS A 31 -11.33 -4.53 -11.26
CA LYS A 31 -12.25 -3.57 -10.64
C LYS A 31 -11.57 -2.78 -9.51
N TRP A 32 -10.77 -3.46 -8.68
CA TRP A 32 -10.05 -2.84 -7.59
C TRP A 32 -8.79 -2.12 -8.09
N VAL A 33 -8.12 -2.72 -9.05
CA VAL A 33 -6.93 -2.14 -9.67
C VAL A 33 -7.25 -0.82 -10.38
N ARG A 34 -8.39 -0.72 -11.05
CA ARG A 34 -8.84 0.54 -11.67
C ARG A 34 -8.94 1.69 -10.67
N ASN A 35 -9.39 1.40 -9.46
CA ASN A 35 -9.52 2.42 -8.42
C ASN A 35 -8.19 2.79 -7.78
N ALA A 36 -7.21 1.92 -7.81
CA ALA A 36 -5.97 2.04 -7.05
C ALA A 36 -4.74 2.37 -7.89
N HIS A 37 -4.71 2.02 -9.20
CA HIS A 37 -3.46 2.07 -9.98
C HIS A 37 -2.87 3.47 -10.15
N SER A 38 -3.68 4.52 -10.06
CA SER A 38 -3.21 5.91 -10.10
C SER A 38 -2.84 6.46 -8.72
N ARG A 39 -3.01 5.65 -7.68
CA ARG A 39 -2.68 6.00 -6.30
C ARG A 39 -1.65 4.99 -5.79
N PRO A 40 -0.35 5.27 -5.92
CA PRO A 40 0.70 4.28 -5.63
C PRO A 40 0.59 3.62 -4.26
N TRP A 41 0.34 4.40 -3.20
CA TRP A 41 0.20 3.88 -1.85
C TRP A 41 -0.99 2.92 -1.70
N LEU A 42 -2.11 3.22 -2.36
CA LEU A 42 -3.30 2.37 -2.32
C LEU A 42 -3.08 1.09 -3.12
N MET A 43 -2.38 1.19 -4.25
CA MET A 43 -2.01 0.03 -5.05
C MET A 43 -1.07 -0.91 -4.28
N TYR A 44 -0.11 -0.34 -3.55
CA TYR A 44 0.79 -1.10 -2.67
C TYR A 44 -0.01 -1.88 -1.62
N LYS A 45 -0.94 -1.21 -0.93
CA LYS A 45 -1.81 -1.85 0.07
C LYS A 45 -2.64 -2.98 -0.56
N LEU A 46 -3.24 -2.73 -1.72
CA LEU A 46 -4.03 -3.72 -2.44
C LEU A 46 -3.20 -4.96 -2.79
N GLU A 47 -2.00 -4.79 -3.30
CA GLU A 47 -1.13 -5.91 -3.65
C GLU A 47 -0.76 -6.75 -2.43
N LYS A 48 -0.51 -6.14 -1.29
CA LYS A 48 -0.27 -6.86 -0.03
C LYS A 48 -1.49 -7.67 0.40
N ILE A 49 -2.68 -7.11 0.27
CA ILE A 49 -3.93 -7.82 0.57
C ILE A 49 -4.09 -9.04 -0.34
N LEU A 50 -3.87 -8.86 -1.65
CA LEU A 50 -3.99 -9.93 -2.63
C LEU A 50 -2.95 -11.03 -2.44
N ASP A 51 -1.78 -10.70 -1.93
CA ASP A 51 -0.71 -11.65 -1.63
C ASP A 51 -0.90 -12.33 -0.25
N GLY A 52 -1.98 -12.04 0.46
CA GLY A 52 -2.27 -12.61 1.78
C GLY A 52 -1.45 -12.00 2.92
N LYS A 53 -0.84 -10.85 2.70
CA LYS A 53 0.05 -10.17 3.66
C LYS A 53 -0.52 -8.84 4.19
N GLY A 54 -1.79 -8.55 3.89
CA GLY A 54 -2.42 -7.28 4.26
C GLY A 54 -2.62 -7.09 5.76
N SER A 55 -2.50 -8.13 6.57
CA SER A 55 -2.65 -8.08 8.03
C SER A 55 -1.32 -8.09 8.78
N ILE A 56 -0.20 -8.21 8.06
CA ILE A 56 1.14 -8.32 8.69
C ILE A 56 1.80 -6.96 8.68
N CYS A 57 2.14 -6.46 9.86
CA CYS A 57 2.90 -5.21 10.00
C CYS A 57 4.35 -5.43 9.56
N GLU A 58 4.80 -4.68 8.57
CA GLU A 58 6.16 -4.80 8.05
C GLU A 58 7.23 -4.25 9.01
N ARG A 59 6.83 -3.44 9.98
CA ARG A 59 7.75 -2.87 10.96
C ARG A 59 7.94 -3.74 12.20
N CYS A 60 6.85 -4.17 12.83
CA CYS A 60 6.94 -5.01 14.05
C CYS A 60 6.79 -6.50 13.78
N GLY A 61 6.37 -6.89 12.57
CA GLY A 61 6.21 -8.30 12.19
C GLY A 61 4.96 -8.98 12.72
N ASP A 62 4.11 -8.26 13.45
CA ASP A 62 2.89 -8.82 14.04
C ASP A 62 1.84 -9.09 12.97
N ASP A 63 1.20 -10.26 13.04
CA ASP A 63 0.04 -10.58 12.22
C ASP A 63 -1.23 -10.28 13.02
N LEU A 64 -1.88 -9.17 12.67
CA LEU A 64 -3.05 -8.70 13.40
C LEU A 64 -4.25 -9.65 13.27
N CYS A 65 -4.34 -10.46 12.22
CA CYS A 65 -5.37 -11.48 12.12
C CYS A 65 -5.18 -12.57 13.18
N LYS A 66 -3.96 -12.93 13.50
CA LYS A 66 -3.65 -13.88 14.58
C LYS A 66 -3.87 -13.27 15.96
N ARG A 67 -3.55 -11.99 16.10
CA ARG A 67 -3.72 -11.26 17.36
C ARG A 67 -5.19 -11.02 17.70
N PHE A 68 -6.02 -10.81 16.69
CA PHE A 68 -7.45 -10.55 16.83
C PHE A 68 -8.27 -11.56 16.03
N PRO A 69 -8.32 -12.84 16.46
CA PRO A 69 -8.95 -13.91 15.68
C PRO A 69 -10.45 -13.75 15.52
N ASP A 70 -11.11 -12.95 16.37
CA ASP A 70 -12.56 -12.69 16.29
C ASP A 70 -12.92 -11.59 15.30
N ARG A 71 -11.94 -10.94 14.70
CA ARG A 71 -12.16 -9.87 13.72
C ARG A 71 -12.01 -10.39 12.30
N THR A 72 -12.74 -9.77 11.39
CA THR A 72 -12.63 -10.08 9.96
C THR A 72 -11.36 -9.46 9.38
N LEU A 73 -10.88 -10.00 8.26
CA LEU A 73 -9.77 -9.40 7.52
C LEU A 73 -10.08 -7.95 7.13
N ARG A 74 -11.34 -7.66 6.77
CA ARG A 74 -11.79 -6.32 6.44
C ARG A 74 -11.59 -5.34 7.60
N ASP A 75 -11.91 -5.75 8.82
CA ASP A 75 -11.70 -4.92 10.01
C ASP A 75 -10.21 -4.66 10.23
N ILE A 76 -9.39 -5.71 10.12
CA ILE A 76 -7.95 -5.63 10.34
C ILE A 76 -7.27 -4.71 9.33
N ILE A 77 -7.63 -4.81 8.05
CA ILE A 77 -7.07 -4.00 6.97
C ILE A 77 -7.27 -2.51 7.22
N GLN A 78 -8.39 -2.11 7.82
CA GLN A 78 -8.65 -0.72 8.17
C GLN A 78 -7.67 -0.18 9.21
N GLY A 79 -7.06 -1.04 10.00
CA GLY A 79 -6.04 -0.70 10.98
C GLY A 79 -4.61 -0.71 10.44
N MET A 80 -4.44 -0.94 9.14
CA MET A 80 -3.14 -0.98 8.49
C MET A 80 -2.94 0.26 7.63
N ASP A 81 -1.82 0.93 7.79
CA ASP A 81 -1.48 2.15 7.06
C ASP A 81 -0.28 1.93 6.16
N VAL A 82 -0.28 2.55 4.99
CA VAL A 82 0.91 2.62 4.13
C VAL A 82 1.67 3.88 4.48
N ASP A 83 2.95 3.73 4.78
CA ASP A 83 3.83 4.82 5.16
C ASP A 83 5.04 4.88 4.22
N HIS A 84 5.59 6.07 4.05
CA HIS A 84 6.84 6.27 3.32
C HIS A 84 8.02 5.96 4.22
N ILE A 85 8.90 5.06 3.81
CA ILE A 85 10.12 4.73 4.56
C ILE A 85 10.99 5.97 4.67
N ASN A 86 11.17 6.70 3.56
CA ASN A 86 11.81 8.00 3.55
C ASN A 86 10.77 9.09 3.32
N PRO A 87 10.33 9.83 4.36
CA PRO A 87 9.30 10.86 4.21
C PRO A 87 9.75 12.06 3.40
N GLU A 88 11.05 12.31 3.25
CA GLU A 88 11.58 13.43 2.49
C GLU A 88 11.34 13.31 0.99
N THR A 89 11.13 12.09 0.49
CA THR A 89 10.84 11.82 -0.91
C THR A 89 9.35 11.69 -1.19
N LYS A 90 8.50 11.97 -0.22
CA LYS A 90 7.05 11.94 -0.39
C LYS A 90 6.61 12.93 -1.46
N GLY A 91 5.79 12.46 -2.39
CA GLY A 91 5.25 13.29 -3.48
C GLY A 91 6.14 13.39 -4.72
N ILE A 92 7.37 12.89 -4.68
CA ILE A 92 8.22 12.79 -5.87
C ILE A 92 8.28 11.36 -6.38
N LEU A 93 8.59 11.20 -7.66
CA LEU A 93 8.49 9.90 -8.34
C LEU A 93 9.29 8.79 -7.65
N GLU A 94 10.53 9.07 -7.22
CA GLU A 94 11.37 8.09 -6.54
C GLU A 94 10.79 7.67 -5.19
N GLY A 95 10.08 8.57 -4.51
CA GLY A 95 9.47 8.30 -3.22
C GLY A 95 8.14 7.57 -3.29
N GLU A 96 7.52 7.55 -4.47
CA GLU A 96 6.22 6.91 -4.70
C GLU A 96 6.40 5.57 -5.43
N GLN A 97 7.30 4.73 -4.93
CA GLN A 97 7.60 3.40 -5.45
C GLN A 97 7.48 2.35 -4.34
N PRO A 98 7.23 1.08 -4.67
CA PRO A 98 7.11 0.02 -3.66
C PRO A 98 8.30 -0.09 -2.71
N SER A 99 9.50 0.24 -3.18
CA SER A 99 10.72 0.22 -2.36
C SER A 99 10.72 1.26 -1.24
N ASN A 100 9.88 2.30 -1.35
CA ASN A 100 9.76 3.35 -0.33
C ASN A 100 8.49 3.25 0.49
N TYR A 101 7.67 2.23 0.28
CA TYR A 101 6.46 2.01 1.06
C TYR A 101 6.66 0.91 2.09
N GLN A 102 5.94 1.02 3.18
CA GLN A 102 5.78 -0.07 4.13
C GLN A 102 4.33 -0.09 4.63
N LEU A 103 3.79 -1.28 4.80
CA LEU A 103 2.46 -1.49 5.38
C LEU A 103 2.66 -1.77 6.87
N ILE A 104 2.16 -0.88 7.72
CA ILE A 104 2.40 -0.92 9.16
C ILE A 104 1.09 -0.76 9.92
N CYS A 105 1.04 -1.28 11.15
CA CYS A 105 -0.10 -1.10 12.02
C CYS A 105 -0.15 0.33 12.56
N LYS A 106 -1.31 0.72 13.06
CA LYS A 106 -1.54 2.08 13.56
C LYS A 106 -0.56 2.47 14.69
N TYR A 107 -0.22 1.54 15.55
CA TYR A 107 0.73 1.82 16.63
C TYR A 107 2.14 2.06 16.11
N CYS A 108 2.61 1.25 15.16
CA CYS A 108 3.90 1.48 14.54
C CYS A 108 3.94 2.80 13.79
N HIS A 109 2.86 3.18 13.12
CA HIS A 109 2.74 4.46 12.44
C HIS A 109 2.81 5.62 13.44
N LEU A 110 2.07 5.51 14.54
CA LEU A 110 2.10 6.52 15.60
C LEU A 110 3.50 6.68 16.20
N PHE A 111 4.16 5.57 16.54
CA PHE A 111 5.50 5.60 17.14
C PHE A 111 6.54 6.17 16.18
N LYS A 112 6.44 5.82 14.89
CA LYS A 112 7.32 6.39 13.87
C LYS A 112 7.13 7.91 13.78
N SER A 113 5.89 8.40 13.79
CA SER A 113 5.58 9.83 13.75
C SER A 113 6.12 10.56 14.98
N ILE A 114 6.01 9.96 16.17
CA ILE A 114 6.58 10.50 17.40
C ILE A 114 8.11 10.58 17.30
N ASP A 115 8.75 9.50 16.86
CA ASP A 115 10.22 9.42 16.73
C ASP A 115 10.75 10.42 15.70
N GLU A 116 10.00 10.70 14.64
CA GLU A 116 10.34 11.70 13.62
C GLU A 116 9.98 13.13 14.03
N GLY A 117 9.32 13.31 15.18
CA GLY A 117 8.96 14.62 15.68
C GLY A 117 7.68 15.22 15.09
N ASP A 118 6.98 14.54 14.19
CA ASP A 118 5.76 15.05 13.54
C ASP A 118 4.67 15.40 14.55
N PHE A 119 4.50 14.54 15.53
CA PHE A 119 3.49 14.72 16.57
C PHE A 119 3.80 15.92 17.46
N ILE A 120 5.08 16.13 17.78
CA ILE A 120 5.55 17.27 18.56
C ILE A 120 5.32 18.57 17.77
N ASN A 121 5.62 18.57 16.49
CA ASN A 121 5.40 19.73 15.62
C ASN A 121 3.92 20.12 15.56
N LYS A 122 3.02 19.14 15.50
CA LYS A 122 1.57 19.40 15.56
C LYS A 122 1.13 20.02 16.87
N LYS A 123 1.69 19.59 17.99
CA LYS A 123 1.44 20.21 19.31
C LYS A 123 1.89 21.67 19.33
N HIS A 124 3.05 21.96 18.80
CA HIS A 124 3.56 23.34 18.72
C HIS A 124 2.67 24.24 17.88
N ARG A 125 2.06 23.71 16.82
CA ARG A 125 1.12 24.49 16.00
C ARG A 125 -0.18 24.83 16.71
N HIS A 126 -0.57 24.04 17.68
CA HIS A 126 -1.79 24.23 18.45
C HIS A 126 -1.56 24.97 19.77
N ALA A 127 -0.35 25.12 20.14
CA ALA A 127 0.05 25.94 21.29
C ALA A 127 0.20 27.40 20.89
#